data_c00a82db3bf42a7a5394fd08bb9bbcf3
#
_entry.id   c00a82db3bf42a7a5394fd08bb9bbcf3
#
_cell.length_a   1.000
_cell.length_b   1.000
_cell.length_c   1.000
_cell.angle_alpha   90.00
_cell.angle_beta   90.00
_cell.angle_gamma   90.00
#
_symmetry.space_group_name_H-M   'P 1'
#
loop_
_entity.id
_entity.type
_entity.pdbx_description
1 polymer ?
#
loop_
_entity_poly.entity_id
_entity_poly.type
_entity_poly.pdbx_seq_one_letter_code
_entity_poly.pdbx_strand_id
1 'polypeptide(L)'
;LDDGRRYYVWKEGDAIAGLVGLHHVIWGPEQNVWLAWFAVDPARQRQGLGRRLLAAVERIAAGQGYRKLLVETYEHEDFAKARRFYESNGFCEVGRIAGYLRDGSAMVVYAKPVG
;
A
#
# COMPACT_ATOMS: atom_id res chain seq x y z
N LEU A 1 16.05 -16.95 5.92
CA LEU A 1 15.29 -16.99 4.66
C LEU A 1 14.57 -15.67 4.44
N ASP A 2 14.68 -15.15 3.24
CA ASP A 2 13.94 -13.99 2.82
C ASP A 2 12.50 -14.41 2.51
N ASP A 3 11.54 -13.83 3.22
CA ASP A 3 10.13 -14.12 3.00
C ASP A 3 9.49 -13.14 2.00
N GLY A 4 10.31 -12.36 1.31
CA GLY A 4 9.83 -11.42 0.31
C GLY A 4 9.30 -10.11 0.87
N ARG A 5 9.51 -9.84 2.15
CA ARG A 5 9.05 -8.62 2.79
C ARG A 5 10.19 -7.66 3.06
N ARG A 6 9.91 -6.38 2.81
CA ARG A 6 10.83 -5.29 3.12
C ARG A 6 10.02 -4.15 3.72
N TYR A 7 10.54 -3.53 4.76
CA TYR A 7 9.88 -2.42 5.44
C TYR A 7 10.77 -1.19 5.36
N TYR A 8 10.13 -0.04 5.19
CA TYR A 8 10.79 1.24 5.05
C TYR A 8 10.16 2.24 6.01
N VAL A 9 10.97 3.11 6.57
CA VAL A 9 10.47 4.15 7.47
C VAL A 9 10.78 5.52 6.87
N TRP A 10 9.89 6.46 7.12
CA TRP A 10 10.10 7.86 6.80
C TRP A 10 10.46 8.57 8.09
N LYS A 11 11.66 9.13 8.15
CA LYS A 11 12.13 9.85 9.33
C LYS A 11 12.03 11.35 9.12
N GLU A 12 11.61 12.02 10.18
CA GLU A 12 11.71 13.46 10.28
C GLU A 12 12.55 13.74 11.53
N GLY A 13 13.83 14.11 11.34
CA GLY A 13 14.79 14.15 12.44
C GLY A 13 14.99 12.76 13.01
N ASP A 14 14.83 12.60 14.32
CA ASP A 14 14.94 11.31 15.00
C ASP A 14 13.60 10.58 15.11
N ALA A 15 12.51 11.21 14.70
CA ALA A 15 11.18 10.63 14.82
C ALA A 15 10.80 9.84 13.56
N ILE A 16 10.13 8.71 13.75
CA ILE A 16 9.55 7.94 12.66
C ILE A 16 8.17 8.52 12.39
N ALA A 17 7.99 9.09 11.21
CA ALA A 17 6.75 9.75 10.82
C ALA A 17 5.87 8.85 9.96
N GLY A 18 6.43 7.84 9.32
CA GLY A 18 5.66 6.91 8.50
C GLY A 18 6.35 5.58 8.33
N LEU A 19 5.57 4.58 7.99
CA LEU A 19 6.03 3.22 7.78
C LEU A 19 5.30 2.64 6.58
N VAL A 20 6.03 1.93 5.73
CA VAL A 20 5.42 1.21 4.62
C VAL A 20 6.22 -0.05 4.36
N GLY A 21 5.52 -1.11 3.97
CA GLY A 21 6.15 -2.36 3.59
C GLY A 21 5.86 -2.71 2.14
N LEU A 22 6.77 -3.45 1.54
CA LEU A 22 6.56 -4.11 0.26
C LEU A 22 6.66 -5.62 0.50
N HIS A 23 5.75 -6.37 -0.08
CA HIS A 23 5.71 -7.80 0.04
C HIS A 23 5.60 -8.43 -1.34
N HIS A 24 6.66 -9.13 -1.75
CA HIS A 24 6.63 -9.94 -2.95
C HIS A 24 6.24 -11.37 -2.56
N VAL A 25 5.15 -11.85 -3.14
CA VAL A 25 4.70 -13.23 -2.90
C VAL A 25 5.56 -14.15 -3.77
N ILE A 26 6.33 -15.04 -3.13
CA ILE A 26 7.34 -15.87 -3.81
C ILE A 26 6.76 -16.66 -4.98
N TRP A 27 5.54 -17.17 -4.84
CA TRP A 27 4.87 -17.93 -5.90
C TRP A 27 4.08 -17.05 -6.86
N GLY A 28 4.10 -15.74 -6.66
CA GLY A 28 3.40 -14.80 -7.53
C GLY A 28 4.27 -14.34 -8.70
N PRO A 29 3.68 -13.63 -9.66
CA PRO A 29 4.44 -13.06 -10.78
C PRO A 29 5.52 -12.09 -10.30
N GLU A 30 6.67 -12.16 -10.94
CA GLU A 30 7.85 -11.36 -10.55
C GLU A 30 7.63 -9.85 -10.67
N GLN A 31 6.69 -9.44 -11.53
CA GLN A 31 6.43 -8.02 -11.79
C GLN A 31 5.57 -7.35 -10.71
N ASN A 32 4.94 -8.13 -9.85
CA ASN A 32 3.96 -7.61 -8.89
C ASN A 32 4.52 -7.60 -7.48
N VAL A 33 4.26 -6.52 -6.78
CA VAL A 33 4.60 -6.40 -5.36
C VAL A 33 3.41 -5.80 -4.63
N TRP A 34 3.19 -6.24 -3.41
CA TRP A 34 2.09 -5.80 -2.57
C TRP A 34 2.56 -4.75 -1.58
N LEU A 35 1.76 -3.73 -1.43
CA LEU A 35 1.93 -2.76 -0.34
C LEU A 35 1.49 -3.47 0.95
N ALA A 36 2.43 -3.66 1.86
CA ALA A 36 2.16 -4.26 3.17
C ALA A 36 2.35 -3.18 4.20
N TRP A 37 1.40 -2.95 5.09
CA TRP A 37 1.47 -1.91 6.11
C TRP A 37 1.77 -0.53 5.51
N PHE A 38 0.89 0.38 5.74
CA PHE A 38 1.06 1.77 5.33
C PHE A 38 0.49 2.62 6.46
N ALA A 39 1.35 3.29 7.18
CA ALA A 39 0.94 4.07 8.32
C ALA A 39 1.70 5.38 8.39
N VAL A 40 1.00 6.44 8.76
CA VAL A 40 1.58 7.76 8.99
C VAL A 40 1.22 8.16 10.42
N ASP A 41 2.20 8.72 11.13
CA ASP A 41 1.98 9.22 12.48
C ASP A 41 0.76 10.16 12.48
N PRO A 42 -0.26 9.90 13.33
CA PRO A 42 -1.45 10.75 13.35
C PRO A 42 -1.15 12.23 13.59
N ALA A 43 -0.09 12.54 14.33
CA ALA A 43 0.31 13.94 14.59
C ALA A 43 0.84 14.64 13.33
N ARG A 44 1.16 13.88 12.28
CA ARG A 44 1.72 14.39 11.03
C ARG A 44 0.81 14.20 9.83
N GLN A 45 -0.40 13.72 10.02
CA GLN A 45 -1.38 13.62 8.96
C GLN A 45 -1.78 15.02 8.49
N ARG A 46 -2.27 15.13 7.26
CA ARG A 46 -2.66 16.38 6.60
C ARG A 46 -1.48 17.26 6.17
N GLN A 47 -0.25 16.76 6.26
CA GLN A 47 0.92 17.47 5.76
C GLN A 47 1.39 16.94 4.40
N GLY A 48 0.55 16.12 3.75
CA GLY A 48 0.92 15.47 2.48
C GLY A 48 1.95 14.37 2.64
N LEU A 49 2.22 13.94 3.87
CA LEU A 49 3.25 12.92 4.13
C LEU A 49 2.86 11.56 3.56
N GLY A 50 1.58 11.18 3.65
CA GLY A 50 1.11 9.92 3.07
C GLY A 50 1.39 9.84 1.58
N ARG A 51 1.11 10.91 0.85
CA ARG A 51 1.38 10.99 -0.58
C ARG A 51 2.86 10.89 -0.88
N ARG A 52 3.70 11.58 -0.10
CA ARG A 52 5.16 11.54 -0.28
C ARG A 52 5.73 10.16 0.04
N LEU A 53 5.21 9.52 1.10
CA LEU A 53 5.62 8.16 1.46
C LEU A 53 5.24 7.18 0.36
N LEU A 54 4.04 7.29 -0.17
CA LEU A 54 3.58 6.43 -1.28
C LEU A 54 4.45 6.64 -2.52
N ALA A 55 4.73 7.90 -2.88
CA ALA A 55 5.59 8.20 -4.03
C ALA A 55 7.00 7.61 -3.84
N ALA A 56 7.54 7.67 -2.62
CA ALA A 56 8.84 7.11 -2.32
C ALA A 56 8.85 5.58 -2.50
N VAL A 57 7.82 4.88 -1.98
CA VAL A 57 7.77 3.42 -2.09
C VAL A 57 7.51 2.99 -3.54
N GLU A 58 6.79 3.78 -4.31
CA GLU A 58 6.62 3.51 -5.75
C GLU A 58 7.96 3.57 -6.48
N ARG A 59 8.81 4.55 -6.14
CA ARG A 59 10.15 4.64 -6.73
C ARG A 59 11.03 3.47 -6.32
N ILE A 60 10.94 3.05 -5.06
CA ILE A 60 11.68 1.88 -4.57
C ILE A 60 11.24 0.63 -5.33
N ALA A 61 9.94 0.42 -5.46
CA ALA A 61 9.40 -0.74 -6.17
C ALA A 61 9.85 -0.75 -7.63
N ALA A 62 9.75 0.39 -8.32
CA ALA A 62 10.19 0.50 -9.69
C ALA A 62 11.68 0.23 -9.83
N GLY A 63 12.50 0.75 -8.90
CA GLY A 63 13.95 0.52 -8.89
C GLY A 63 14.35 -0.92 -8.64
N GLN A 64 13.48 -1.70 -8.02
CA GLN A 64 13.70 -3.13 -7.79
C GLN A 64 13.16 -4.00 -8.93
N GLY A 65 12.66 -3.39 -9.99
CA GLY A 65 12.18 -4.10 -11.18
C GLY A 65 10.71 -4.46 -11.16
N TYR A 66 9.96 -4.06 -10.16
CA TYR A 66 8.53 -4.31 -10.15
C TYR A 66 7.82 -3.36 -11.10
N ARG A 67 6.72 -3.84 -11.67
CA ARG A 67 5.93 -3.09 -12.64
C ARG A 67 4.56 -2.69 -12.11
N LYS A 68 4.10 -3.36 -11.07
CA LYS A 68 2.77 -3.16 -10.53
C LYS A 68 2.80 -3.24 -9.02
N LEU A 69 2.17 -2.25 -8.40
CA LEU A 69 1.99 -2.20 -6.96
C LEU A 69 0.52 -2.48 -6.65
N LEU A 70 0.27 -3.46 -5.80
CA LEU A 70 -1.07 -3.83 -5.40
C LEU A 70 -1.28 -3.53 -3.93
N VAL A 71 -2.53 -3.30 -3.54
CA VAL A 71 -2.88 -3.12 -2.14
C VAL A 71 -4.22 -3.76 -1.86
N GLU A 72 -4.32 -4.41 -0.71
CA GLU A 72 -5.55 -4.99 -0.21
C GLU A 72 -6.21 -4.02 0.73
N THR A 73 -7.50 -3.77 0.54
CA THR A 73 -8.31 -3.01 1.47
C THR A 73 -9.71 -3.63 1.52
N TYR A 74 -10.66 -2.94 2.13
CA TYR A 74 -11.97 -3.53 2.39
C TYR A 74 -13.08 -2.53 2.13
N GLU A 75 -14.25 -3.07 1.80
CA GLU A 75 -15.44 -2.26 1.53
C GLU A 75 -16.01 -1.60 2.78
N HIS A 76 -15.72 -2.15 3.95
CA HIS A 76 -16.23 -1.62 5.22
C HIS A 76 -15.90 -0.12 5.36
N GLU A 77 -16.83 0.61 5.99
CA GLU A 77 -16.73 2.05 6.15
C GLU A 77 -15.46 2.53 6.82
N ASP A 78 -14.92 1.73 7.74
CA ASP A 78 -13.65 2.06 8.43
C ASP A 78 -12.49 2.22 7.46
N PHE A 79 -12.60 1.66 6.27
CA PHE A 79 -11.57 1.72 5.24
C PHE A 79 -11.89 2.72 4.12
N ALA A 80 -12.97 3.49 4.26
CA ALA A 80 -13.38 4.44 3.22
C ALA A 80 -12.32 5.51 2.96
N LYS A 81 -11.67 5.99 4.01
CA LYS A 81 -10.61 7.00 3.89
C LYS A 81 -9.42 6.42 3.14
N ALA A 82 -9.04 5.17 3.43
CA ALA A 82 -7.95 4.50 2.74
C ALA A 82 -8.28 4.30 1.26
N ARG A 83 -9.49 3.86 0.95
CA ARG A 83 -9.89 3.69 -0.45
C ARG A 83 -9.81 5.01 -1.22
N ARG A 84 -10.31 6.10 -0.63
CA ARG A 84 -10.22 7.42 -1.28
C ARG A 84 -8.78 7.86 -1.49
N PHE A 85 -7.92 7.56 -0.53
CA PHE A 85 -6.50 7.88 -0.64
C PHE A 85 -5.86 7.15 -1.82
N TYR A 86 -6.10 5.86 -1.94
CA TYR A 86 -5.54 5.08 -3.05
C TYR A 86 -6.10 5.57 -4.39
N GLU A 87 -7.40 5.78 -4.47
CA GLU A 87 -8.03 6.26 -5.70
C GLU A 87 -7.49 7.62 -6.13
N SER A 88 -7.31 8.53 -5.16
CA SER A 88 -6.79 9.87 -5.47
C SER A 88 -5.31 9.86 -5.85
N ASN A 89 -4.61 8.76 -5.59
CA ASN A 89 -3.20 8.61 -5.92
C ASN A 89 -2.96 7.65 -7.10
N GLY A 90 -3.99 7.40 -7.89
CA GLY A 90 -3.85 6.69 -9.16
C GLY A 90 -4.04 5.19 -9.10
N PHE A 91 -4.46 4.65 -7.97
CA PHE A 91 -4.82 3.25 -7.88
C PHE A 91 -6.22 3.01 -8.43
N CYS A 92 -6.40 1.88 -9.11
CA CYS A 92 -7.69 1.46 -9.64
C CYS A 92 -8.09 0.12 -9.01
N GLU A 93 -9.37 -0.04 -8.74
CA GLU A 93 -9.88 -1.33 -8.27
C GLU A 93 -9.74 -2.36 -9.38
N VAL A 94 -9.12 -3.49 -9.06
CA VAL A 94 -8.89 -4.57 -10.02
C VAL A 94 -9.57 -5.88 -9.61
N GLY A 95 -10.10 -5.96 -8.41
CA GLY A 95 -10.81 -7.15 -7.97
C GLY A 95 -11.45 -6.99 -6.61
N ARG A 96 -12.40 -7.87 -6.30
CA ARG A 96 -13.01 -7.94 -4.98
C ARG A 96 -13.43 -9.37 -4.67
N ILE A 97 -13.42 -9.68 -3.36
CA ILE A 97 -13.92 -10.96 -2.86
C ILE A 97 -15.10 -10.64 -1.95
N ALA A 98 -16.30 -11.00 -2.41
CA ALA A 98 -17.52 -10.75 -1.66
C ALA A 98 -17.54 -11.55 -0.35
N GLY A 99 -18.11 -10.95 0.70
CA GLY A 99 -18.29 -11.65 1.96
C GLY A 99 -17.00 -12.02 2.69
N TYR A 100 -15.92 -11.30 2.45
CA TYR A 100 -14.61 -11.63 3.00
C TYR A 100 -14.52 -11.41 4.51
N LEU A 101 -15.07 -10.30 5.00
CA LEU A 101 -15.10 -9.99 6.42
C LEU A 101 -16.33 -10.57 7.09
N ARG A 102 -16.28 -10.67 8.42
CA ARG A 102 -17.39 -11.22 9.19
C ARG A 102 -18.70 -10.47 9.02
N ASP A 103 -18.61 -9.17 8.77
CA ASP A 103 -19.80 -8.33 8.57
C ASP A 103 -20.36 -8.43 7.15
N GLY A 104 -19.75 -9.24 6.29
CA GLY A 104 -20.14 -9.41 4.91
C GLY A 104 -19.46 -8.48 3.94
N SER A 105 -18.61 -7.59 4.42
CA SER A 105 -17.89 -6.65 3.55
C SER A 105 -16.89 -7.37 2.66
N ALA A 106 -16.78 -6.88 1.42
CA ALA A 106 -15.83 -7.43 0.46
C ALA A 106 -14.40 -7.00 0.75
N MET A 107 -13.45 -7.85 0.41
CA MET A 107 -12.07 -7.45 0.25
C MET A 107 -11.93 -6.80 -1.12
N VAL A 108 -11.23 -5.70 -1.19
CA VAL A 108 -11.05 -4.94 -2.43
C VAL A 108 -9.56 -4.84 -2.73
N VAL A 109 -9.18 -5.15 -3.96
CA VAL A 109 -7.80 -5.06 -4.39
C VAL A 109 -7.67 -3.90 -5.37
N TYR A 110 -6.72 -3.02 -5.07
CA TYR A 110 -6.36 -1.92 -5.95
C TYR A 110 -4.98 -2.16 -6.53
N ALA A 111 -4.73 -1.64 -7.70
CA ALA A 111 -3.43 -1.74 -8.35
C ALA A 111 -3.06 -0.44 -9.03
N LYS A 112 -1.74 -0.20 -9.11
CA LYS A 112 -1.19 0.95 -9.80
C LYS A 112 0.08 0.52 -10.53
N PRO A 113 0.23 0.87 -11.82
CA PRO A 113 1.51 0.63 -12.52
C PRO A 113 2.63 1.46 -11.90
N VAL A 114 3.82 0.88 -11.80
CA VAL A 114 5.03 1.57 -11.37
C VAL A 114 6.17 1.21 -12.34
N GLY A 115 7.09 2.10 -12.55
CA GLY A 115 8.21 1.86 -13.48
C GLY A 115 7.88 2.24 -14.92
#